data_9d95217e3b557ca4ae3283287773870a
#
_entry.id   9d95217e3b557ca4ae3283287773870a
#
_cell.length_a   1.000
_cell.length_b   1.000
_cell.length_c   1.000
_cell.angle_alpha   90.00
_cell.angle_beta   90.00
_cell.angle_gamma   90.00
#
_symmetry.space_group_name_H-M   'P 1'
#
loop_
_entity.id
_entity.type
_entity.pdbx_description
1 polymer ?
#
loop_
_entity_poly.entity_id
_entity_poly.type
_entity_poly.pdbx_seq_one_letter_code
_entity_poly.pdbx_strand_id
1 'polypeptide(L)'
;MILSFDPATALAWAAVAAYVLAAAARPPAAGFVQAAALMLHGGSLVVRFALEARAGHGIRFGFAPVLSLTAWLVLTVHYMESRLLPIAGPRRIAPVIGAVAVVLALAFPGEFVVVAYSAYAPIHWALGIAAYALFGVAVVHAAMLDAAERRMRRKQPTDAHGVPLLSLERLTFNFVEAGFVVLTLAIVLGLVQTDEWHWDHKTVLSLASWATFAALIVVRRTRGLRGRQATRWVYAGAVLMLLAYVGSRFVFEVVLQRLPAGGA
;
A
#
# COMPACT_ATOMS: atom_id res chain seq x y z
N MET A 1 -30.88 -16.84 -4.22
CA MET A 1 -29.51 -16.31 -4.29
C MET A 1 -28.68 -17.19 -3.37
N ILE A 2 -28.13 -18.30 -3.90
CA ILE A 2 -27.30 -19.24 -3.16
C ILE A 2 -25.99 -18.50 -2.94
N LEU A 3 -25.64 -18.22 -1.69
CA LEU A 3 -24.30 -17.80 -1.28
C LEU A 3 -23.33 -18.94 -1.67
N SER A 4 -22.82 -18.91 -2.89
CA SER A 4 -21.70 -19.74 -3.26
C SER A 4 -20.53 -19.27 -2.38
N PHE A 5 -20.24 -20.06 -1.35
CA PHE A 5 -19.09 -19.84 -0.48
C PHE A 5 -17.83 -20.11 -1.32
N ASP A 6 -17.44 -19.10 -2.09
CA ASP A 6 -16.15 -19.09 -2.76
C ASP A 6 -15.03 -19.14 -1.70
N PRO A 7 -14.07 -20.05 -1.82
CA PRO A 7 -13.00 -20.24 -0.83
C PRO A 7 -12.18 -18.97 -0.59
N ALA A 8 -12.00 -18.10 -1.62
CA ALA A 8 -11.32 -16.83 -1.46
C ALA A 8 -12.11 -15.89 -0.53
N THR A 9 -13.43 -15.85 -0.67
CA THR A 9 -14.31 -15.04 0.19
C THR A 9 -14.34 -15.57 1.62
N ALA A 10 -14.34 -16.89 1.82
CA ALA A 10 -14.24 -17.51 3.16
C ALA A 10 -12.92 -17.12 3.85
N LEU A 11 -11.79 -17.23 3.14
CA LEU A 11 -10.49 -16.82 3.65
C LEU A 11 -10.44 -15.31 3.97
N ALA A 12 -11.05 -14.46 3.14
CA ALA A 12 -11.12 -13.03 3.37
C ALA A 12 -11.87 -12.68 4.66
N TRP A 13 -13.04 -13.30 4.91
CA TRP A 13 -13.77 -13.10 6.18
C TRP A 13 -13.00 -13.65 7.38
N ALA A 14 -12.33 -14.80 7.25
CA ALA A 14 -11.44 -15.32 8.28
C ALA A 14 -10.28 -14.35 8.58
N ALA A 15 -9.71 -13.70 7.54
CA ALA A 15 -8.70 -12.67 7.72
C ALA A 15 -9.25 -11.45 8.49
N VAL A 16 -10.46 -10.97 8.16
CA VAL A 16 -11.12 -9.87 8.90
C VAL A 16 -11.26 -10.23 10.37
N ALA A 17 -11.81 -11.42 10.67
CA ALA A 17 -11.96 -11.88 12.05
C ALA A 17 -10.60 -11.95 12.78
N ALA A 18 -9.57 -12.49 12.13
CA ALA A 18 -8.23 -12.56 12.70
C ALA A 18 -7.63 -11.17 12.94
N TYR A 19 -7.82 -10.20 12.04
CA TYR A 19 -7.38 -8.82 12.25
C TYR A 19 -8.11 -8.15 13.41
N VAL A 20 -9.42 -8.33 13.55
CA VAL A 20 -10.20 -7.81 14.69
C VAL A 20 -9.69 -8.40 16.01
N LEU A 21 -9.44 -9.72 16.03
CA LEU A 21 -8.85 -10.39 17.20
C LEU A 21 -7.44 -9.87 17.49
N ALA A 22 -6.61 -9.64 16.48
CA ALA A 22 -5.26 -9.07 16.65
C ALA A 22 -5.29 -7.67 17.27
N ALA A 23 -6.25 -6.84 16.86
CA ALA A 23 -6.44 -5.48 17.41
C ALA A 23 -6.85 -5.51 18.88
N ALA A 24 -7.63 -6.51 19.31
CA ALA A 24 -8.10 -6.70 20.68
C ALA A 24 -7.10 -7.46 21.57
N ALA A 25 -6.25 -8.30 20.99
CA ALA A 25 -5.36 -9.20 21.70
C ALA A 25 -4.26 -8.47 22.47
N ARG A 26 -3.82 -9.08 23.59
CA ARG A 26 -2.67 -8.63 24.38
C ARG A 26 -1.40 -9.38 23.97
N PRO A 27 -0.20 -8.77 24.14
CA PRO A 27 1.06 -9.50 23.96
C PRO A 27 1.16 -10.71 24.92
N PRO A 28 1.76 -11.84 24.50
CA PRO A 28 2.40 -12.09 23.19
C PRO A 28 1.43 -12.55 22.10
N ALA A 29 0.19 -12.92 22.43
CA ALA A 29 -0.79 -13.49 21.49
C ALA A 29 -1.07 -12.59 20.29
N ALA A 30 -1.07 -11.27 20.47
CA ALA A 30 -1.32 -10.30 19.39
C ALA A 30 -0.41 -10.52 18.17
N GLY A 31 0.86 -10.85 18.38
CA GLY A 31 1.82 -11.09 17.30
C GLY A 31 1.50 -12.35 16.48
N PHE A 32 1.08 -13.43 17.13
CA PHE A 32 0.70 -14.67 16.45
C PHE A 32 -0.60 -14.51 15.67
N VAL A 33 -1.59 -13.83 16.29
CA VAL A 33 -2.89 -13.56 15.63
C VAL A 33 -2.70 -12.64 14.44
N GLN A 34 -1.81 -11.64 14.52
CA GLN A 34 -1.46 -10.77 13.39
C GLN A 34 -0.81 -11.57 12.25
N ALA A 35 0.09 -12.52 12.55
CA ALA A 35 0.68 -13.38 11.54
C ALA A 35 -0.39 -14.23 10.84
N ALA A 36 -1.30 -14.84 11.60
CA ALA A 36 -2.41 -15.62 11.05
C ALA A 36 -3.31 -14.75 10.16
N ALA A 37 -3.63 -13.51 10.59
CA ALA A 37 -4.40 -12.57 9.79
C ALA A 37 -3.72 -12.24 8.45
N LEU A 38 -2.41 -11.99 8.46
CA LEU A 38 -1.63 -11.75 7.24
C LEU A 38 -1.59 -12.96 6.31
N MET A 39 -1.45 -14.17 6.86
CA MET A 39 -1.48 -15.40 6.06
C MET A 39 -2.84 -15.66 5.43
N LEU A 40 -3.92 -15.47 6.18
CA LEU A 40 -5.29 -15.59 5.67
C LEU A 40 -5.60 -14.55 4.60
N HIS A 41 -5.18 -13.30 4.82
CA HIS A 41 -5.33 -12.21 3.84
C HIS A 41 -4.57 -12.52 2.55
N GLY A 42 -3.27 -12.83 2.64
CA GLY A 42 -2.46 -13.23 1.48
C GLY A 42 -3.02 -14.47 0.79
N GLY A 43 -3.44 -15.48 1.56
CA GLY A 43 -4.12 -16.67 1.03
C GLY A 43 -5.39 -16.34 0.25
N SER A 44 -6.23 -15.41 0.76
CA SER A 44 -7.43 -14.96 0.06
C SER A 44 -7.12 -14.28 -1.27
N LEU A 45 -6.07 -13.46 -1.32
CA LEU A 45 -5.60 -12.80 -2.55
C LEU A 45 -5.10 -13.82 -3.58
N VAL A 46 -4.28 -14.78 -3.15
CA VAL A 46 -3.72 -15.83 -4.03
C VAL A 46 -4.82 -16.75 -4.57
N VAL A 47 -5.73 -17.20 -3.71
CA VAL A 47 -6.84 -18.09 -4.13
C VAL A 47 -7.76 -17.35 -5.10
N ARG A 48 -8.12 -16.10 -4.82
CA ARG A 48 -8.92 -15.27 -5.74
C ARG A 48 -8.25 -15.14 -7.10
N PHE A 49 -6.99 -14.74 -7.13
CA PHE A 49 -6.21 -14.63 -8.36
C PHE A 49 -6.17 -15.95 -9.15
N ALA A 50 -5.93 -17.08 -8.46
CA ALA A 50 -5.87 -18.38 -9.08
C ALA A 50 -7.23 -18.82 -9.68
N LEU A 51 -8.34 -18.54 -8.99
CA LEU A 51 -9.68 -18.84 -9.48
C LEU A 51 -10.05 -17.98 -10.70
N GLU A 52 -9.74 -16.69 -10.68
CA GLU A 52 -9.99 -15.77 -11.79
C GLU A 52 -9.14 -16.12 -13.02
N ALA A 53 -7.85 -16.45 -12.82
CA ALA A 53 -6.98 -16.90 -13.89
C ALA A 53 -7.47 -18.20 -14.56
N ARG A 54 -7.97 -19.16 -13.76
CA ARG A 54 -8.55 -20.43 -14.28
C ARG A 54 -9.86 -20.20 -15.01
N ALA A 55 -10.67 -19.25 -14.60
CA ALA A 55 -11.95 -18.94 -15.24
C ALA A 55 -11.77 -18.30 -16.62
N GLY A 56 -10.57 -17.80 -16.96
CA GLY A 56 -10.28 -17.19 -18.28
C GLY A 56 -10.93 -15.84 -18.53
N HIS A 57 -11.60 -15.25 -17.54
CA HIS A 57 -12.29 -13.96 -17.67
C HIS A 57 -11.36 -12.75 -17.44
N GLY A 58 -10.07 -12.97 -17.17
CA GLY A 58 -9.14 -11.94 -16.75
C GLY A 58 -9.02 -11.84 -15.24
N ILE A 59 -8.40 -10.77 -14.76
CA ILE A 59 -8.15 -10.48 -13.34
C ILE A 59 -9.00 -9.31 -12.92
N ARG A 60 -9.58 -9.37 -11.73
CA ARG A 60 -10.30 -8.22 -11.18
C ARG A 60 -9.35 -7.14 -10.72
N PHE A 61 -9.50 -5.99 -11.32
CA PHE A 61 -8.79 -4.77 -10.96
C PHE A 61 -9.78 -3.66 -10.56
N GLY A 62 -9.44 -2.92 -9.52
CA GLY A 62 -10.25 -1.82 -9.04
C GLY A 62 -9.54 -1.12 -7.89
N PHE A 63 -10.10 -0.02 -7.39
CA PHE A 63 -9.48 0.73 -6.30
C PHE A 63 -9.30 -0.13 -5.04
N ALA A 64 -10.32 -0.91 -4.65
CA ALA A 64 -10.30 -1.65 -3.40
C ALA A 64 -9.43 -2.93 -3.45
N PRO A 65 -9.43 -3.76 -4.52
CA PRO A 65 -8.47 -4.85 -4.67
C PRO A 65 -7.01 -4.38 -4.62
N VAL A 66 -6.66 -3.30 -5.32
CA VAL A 66 -5.30 -2.75 -5.30
C VAL A 66 -4.95 -2.18 -3.92
N LEU A 67 -5.88 -1.48 -3.27
CA LEU A 67 -5.69 -0.99 -1.91
C LEU A 67 -5.47 -2.14 -0.91
N SER A 68 -6.25 -3.22 -1.04
CA SER A 68 -6.13 -4.42 -0.19
C SER A 68 -4.78 -5.12 -0.37
N LEU A 69 -4.35 -5.33 -1.60
CA LEU A 69 -3.04 -5.92 -1.91
C LEU A 69 -1.90 -5.03 -1.39
N THR A 70 -1.99 -3.71 -1.62
CA THR A 70 -1.00 -2.75 -1.11
C THR A 70 -0.96 -2.75 0.42
N ALA A 71 -2.11 -2.72 1.09
CA ALA A 71 -2.18 -2.78 2.55
C ALA A 71 -1.57 -4.09 3.07
N TRP A 72 -1.86 -5.23 2.44
CA TRP A 72 -1.26 -6.52 2.81
C TRP A 72 0.26 -6.49 2.71
N LEU A 73 0.82 -5.95 1.61
CA LEU A 73 2.27 -5.83 1.42
C LEU A 73 2.89 -4.93 2.50
N VAL A 74 2.32 -3.74 2.73
CA VAL A 74 2.80 -2.79 3.75
C VAL A 74 2.78 -3.42 5.15
N LEU A 75 1.67 -4.08 5.51
CA LEU A 75 1.52 -4.70 6.82
C LEU A 75 2.44 -5.91 6.98
N THR A 76 2.70 -6.67 5.91
CA THR A 76 3.62 -7.80 5.91
C THR A 76 5.05 -7.32 6.12
N VAL A 77 5.50 -6.31 5.37
CA VAL A 77 6.83 -5.71 5.56
C VAL A 77 6.98 -5.17 6.97
N HIS A 78 6.01 -4.36 7.43
CA HIS A 78 6.04 -3.84 8.79
C HIS A 78 6.05 -4.93 9.88
N TYR A 79 5.28 -6.00 9.69
CA TYR A 79 5.31 -7.16 10.60
C TYR A 79 6.68 -7.82 10.62
N MET A 80 7.29 -8.09 9.45
CA MET A 80 8.63 -8.68 9.34
C MET A 80 9.68 -7.80 10.03
N GLU A 81 9.66 -6.49 9.76
CA GLU A 81 10.56 -5.54 10.40
C GLU A 81 10.39 -5.53 11.93
N SER A 82 9.15 -5.55 12.43
CA SER A 82 8.89 -5.59 13.88
C SER A 82 9.39 -6.87 14.57
N ARG A 83 9.68 -7.92 13.80
CA ARG A 83 10.30 -9.15 14.30
C ARG A 83 11.83 -9.12 14.27
N LEU A 84 12.39 -8.40 13.32
CA LEU A 84 13.84 -8.30 13.12
C LEU A 84 14.46 -7.11 13.86
N LEU A 85 13.68 -6.06 14.04
CA LEU A 85 14.10 -4.81 14.67
C LEU A 85 13.21 -4.49 15.88
N PRO A 86 13.71 -3.87 16.94
CA PRO A 86 12.90 -3.47 18.09
C PRO A 86 11.99 -2.27 17.76
N ILE A 87 11.20 -2.38 16.68
CA ILE A 87 10.30 -1.33 16.23
C ILE A 87 8.97 -1.46 16.95
N ALA A 88 8.70 -0.55 17.89
CA ALA A 88 7.39 -0.43 18.52
C ALA A 88 6.40 0.24 17.56
N GLY A 89 5.78 -0.54 16.70
CA GLY A 89 4.79 -0.04 15.75
C GLY A 89 3.40 0.19 16.35
N PRO A 90 2.48 0.75 15.59
CA PRO A 90 1.09 1.00 15.99
C PRO A 90 0.30 -0.32 16.08
N ARG A 91 0.53 -1.08 17.16
CA ARG A 91 0.01 -2.45 17.36
C ARG A 91 -1.47 -2.63 17.09
N ARG A 92 -2.30 -1.61 17.42
CA ARG A 92 -3.76 -1.68 17.23
C ARG A 92 -4.23 -1.11 15.90
N ILE A 93 -3.49 -0.17 15.33
CA ILE A 93 -3.88 0.51 14.08
C ILE A 93 -3.60 -0.39 12.88
N ALA A 94 -2.48 -1.09 12.86
CA ALA A 94 -2.08 -1.96 11.75
C ALA A 94 -3.15 -3.04 11.44
N PRO A 95 -3.63 -3.85 12.41
CA PRO A 95 -4.68 -4.83 12.11
C PRO A 95 -6.01 -4.19 11.72
N VAL A 96 -6.35 -3.00 12.25
CA VAL A 96 -7.57 -2.29 11.81
C VAL A 96 -7.48 -1.88 10.35
N ILE A 97 -6.32 -1.37 9.90
CA ILE A 97 -6.08 -1.05 8.49
C ILE A 97 -6.26 -2.30 7.62
N GLY A 98 -5.71 -3.44 8.05
CA GLY A 98 -5.85 -4.72 7.33
C GLY A 98 -7.31 -5.16 7.22
N ALA A 99 -8.07 -5.12 8.32
CA ALA A 99 -9.49 -5.46 8.32
C ALA A 99 -10.29 -4.57 7.38
N VAL A 100 -10.11 -3.25 7.46
CA VAL A 100 -10.78 -2.28 6.59
C VAL A 100 -10.46 -2.53 5.12
N ALA A 101 -9.19 -2.77 4.79
CA ALA A 101 -8.77 -3.02 3.41
C ALA A 101 -9.42 -4.29 2.82
N VAL A 102 -9.51 -5.38 3.61
CA VAL A 102 -10.20 -6.61 3.17
C VAL A 102 -11.70 -6.39 3.01
N VAL A 103 -12.36 -5.70 3.95
CA VAL A 103 -13.79 -5.39 3.87
C VAL A 103 -14.10 -4.54 2.64
N LEU A 104 -13.28 -3.53 2.35
CA LEU A 104 -13.43 -2.72 1.14
C LEU A 104 -13.29 -3.58 -0.13
N ALA A 105 -12.32 -4.49 -0.19
CA ALA A 105 -12.15 -5.37 -1.35
C ALA A 105 -13.30 -6.38 -1.51
N LEU A 106 -13.97 -6.77 -0.43
CA LEU A 106 -15.18 -7.60 -0.47
C LEU A 106 -16.39 -6.80 -0.95
N ALA A 107 -16.50 -5.53 -0.52
CA ALA A 107 -17.62 -4.64 -0.90
C ALA A 107 -17.48 -4.12 -2.34
N PHE A 108 -16.26 -3.89 -2.81
CA PHE A 108 -15.95 -3.35 -4.12
C PHE A 108 -14.93 -4.27 -4.84
N PRO A 109 -15.37 -5.40 -5.38
CA PRO A 109 -14.47 -6.42 -5.94
C PRO A 109 -13.74 -5.98 -7.23
N GLY A 110 -14.08 -4.83 -7.79
CA GLY A 110 -13.50 -4.33 -9.03
C GLY A 110 -14.06 -5.04 -10.28
N GLU A 111 -13.50 -4.71 -11.43
CA GLU A 111 -13.93 -5.21 -12.73
C GLU A 111 -12.89 -6.16 -13.32
N PHE A 112 -13.35 -7.05 -14.22
CA PHE A 112 -12.46 -7.92 -14.96
C PHE A 112 -11.70 -7.14 -16.03
N VAL A 113 -10.38 -7.21 -15.97
CA VAL A 113 -9.47 -6.66 -16.99
C VAL A 113 -8.80 -7.82 -17.71
N VAL A 114 -8.94 -7.85 -19.03
CA VAL A 114 -8.30 -8.87 -19.86
C VAL A 114 -6.81 -8.54 -20.00
N VAL A 115 -5.97 -9.39 -19.48
CA VAL A 115 -4.49 -9.20 -19.45
C VAL A 115 -3.82 -9.38 -20.82
N ALA A 116 -4.60 -9.68 -21.87
CA ALA A 116 -4.11 -10.34 -23.09
C ALA A 116 -3.40 -9.47 -24.13
N TYR A 117 -3.30 -8.15 -23.97
CA TYR A 117 -2.88 -7.30 -25.10
C TYR A 117 -1.43 -6.83 -25.06
N SER A 118 -0.70 -6.98 -23.96
CA SER A 118 0.71 -6.61 -23.87
C SER A 118 1.47 -7.49 -22.87
N ALA A 119 2.61 -8.04 -23.28
CA ALA A 119 3.52 -8.77 -22.39
C ALA A 119 4.08 -7.90 -21.24
N TYR A 120 4.04 -6.58 -21.40
CA TYR A 120 4.59 -5.62 -20.45
C TYR A 120 3.56 -5.10 -19.45
N ALA A 121 2.25 -5.21 -19.71
CA ALA A 121 1.20 -4.73 -18.82
C ALA A 121 1.27 -5.34 -17.42
N PRO A 122 1.45 -6.66 -17.24
CA PRO A 122 1.63 -7.25 -15.90
C PRO A 122 2.83 -6.70 -15.14
N ILE A 123 3.94 -6.43 -15.85
CA ILE A 123 5.15 -5.87 -15.25
C ILE A 123 4.89 -4.43 -14.79
N HIS A 124 4.23 -3.62 -15.62
CA HIS A 124 3.85 -2.25 -15.27
C HIS A 124 2.96 -2.23 -14.00
N TRP A 125 1.95 -3.10 -13.93
CA TRP A 125 1.08 -3.21 -12.76
C TRP A 125 1.84 -3.67 -11.52
N ALA A 126 2.72 -4.67 -11.65
CA ALA A 126 3.55 -5.15 -10.56
C ALA A 126 4.48 -4.03 -10.02
N LEU A 127 5.14 -3.26 -10.91
CA LEU A 127 5.95 -2.10 -10.54
C LEU A 127 5.10 -1.02 -9.85
N GLY A 128 3.91 -0.73 -10.38
CA GLY A 128 2.98 0.22 -9.75
C GLY A 128 2.62 -0.20 -8.32
N ILE A 129 2.18 -1.44 -8.12
CA ILE A 129 1.82 -1.98 -6.81
C ILE A 129 3.04 -2.00 -5.87
N ALA A 130 4.21 -2.38 -6.35
CA ALA A 130 5.45 -2.36 -5.57
C ALA A 130 5.82 -0.94 -5.13
N ALA A 131 5.70 0.06 -6.01
CA ALA A 131 5.91 1.46 -5.66
C ALA A 131 4.93 1.92 -4.57
N TYR A 132 3.62 1.58 -4.70
CA TYR A 132 2.61 1.86 -3.67
C TYR A 132 2.98 1.23 -2.32
N ALA A 133 3.43 -0.01 -2.32
CA ALA A 133 3.82 -0.71 -1.10
C ALA A 133 5.05 -0.06 -0.44
N LEU A 134 6.09 0.28 -1.21
CA LEU A 134 7.31 0.91 -0.71
C LEU A 134 7.02 2.29 -0.11
N PHE A 135 6.23 3.13 -0.79
CA PHE A 135 5.81 4.42 -0.24
C PHE A 135 4.85 4.25 0.94
N GLY A 136 3.99 3.24 0.93
CA GLY A 136 3.13 2.91 2.07
C GLY A 136 3.94 2.55 3.32
N VAL A 137 5.00 1.76 3.20
CA VAL A 137 5.94 1.48 4.30
C VAL A 137 6.65 2.76 4.74
N ALA A 138 7.11 3.59 3.80
CA ALA A 138 7.73 4.88 4.12
C ALA A 138 6.78 5.80 4.92
N VAL A 139 5.48 5.81 4.57
CA VAL A 139 4.44 6.55 5.32
C VAL A 139 4.28 6.02 6.75
N VAL A 140 4.26 4.70 6.93
CA VAL A 140 4.18 4.09 8.27
C VAL A 140 5.39 4.52 9.12
N HIS A 141 6.60 4.43 8.56
CA HIS A 141 7.82 4.84 9.24
C HIS A 141 7.85 6.36 9.52
N ALA A 142 7.42 7.19 8.58
CA ALA A 142 7.30 8.64 8.77
C ALA A 142 6.33 8.96 9.92
N ALA A 143 5.20 8.26 10.02
CA ALA A 143 4.25 8.43 11.11
C ALA A 143 4.84 8.02 12.47
N MET A 144 5.63 6.94 12.49
CA MET A 144 6.35 6.50 13.69
C MET A 144 7.43 7.50 14.09
N LEU A 145 8.18 8.06 13.13
CA LEU A 145 9.18 9.10 13.35
C LEU A 145 8.54 10.35 13.95
N ASP A 146 7.43 10.84 13.36
CA ASP A 146 6.67 11.98 13.89
C ASP A 146 6.12 11.70 15.31
N ALA A 147 5.68 10.48 15.58
CA ALA A 147 5.21 10.09 16.91
C ALA A 147 6.35 10.08 17.94
N ALA A 148 7.52 9.55 17.56
CA ALA A 148 8.71 9.54 18.41
C ALA A 148 9.22 10.96 18.71
N GLU A 149 9.28 11.84 17.71
CA GLU A 149 9.63 13.26 17.91
C GLU A 149 8.64 13.96 18.86
N ARG A 150 7.33 13.72 18.70
CA ARG A 150 6.30 14.29 19.60
C ARG A 150 6.47 13.84 21.03
N ARG A 151 6.79 12.56 21.28
CA ARG A 151 7.05 12.03 22.64
C ARG A 151 8.26 12.71 23.29
N MET A 152 9.36 12.86 22.54
CA MET A 152 10.56 13.53 23.04
C MET A 152 10.28 14.99 23.42
N ARG A 153 9.55 15.75 22.57
CA ARG A 153 9.17 17.13 22.88
C ARG A 153 8.29 17.25 24.11
N ARG A 154 7.49 16.22 24.41
CA ARG A 154 6.65 16.16 25.62
C ARG A 154 7.38 15.62 26.84
N LYS A 155 8.69 15.35 26.75
CA LYS A 155 9.50 14.75 27.81
C LYS A 155 8.90 13.45 28.36
N GLN A 156 8.16 12.70 27.55
CA GLN A 156 7.59 11.41 27.93
C GLN A 156 8.70 10.35 27.90
N PRO A 157 8.67 9.38 28.83
CA PRO A 157 9.65 8.30 28.83
C PRO A 157 9.69 7.62 27.46
N THR A 158 10.88 7.53 26.88
CA THR A 158 11.09 6.73 25.68
C THR A 158 11.21 5.28 26.16
N ASP A 159 10.42 4.38 25.60
CA ASP A 159 10.58 2.94 25.87
C ASP A 159 12.05 2.60 25.57
N ALA A 160 12.76 2.06 26.59
CA ALA A 160 14.20 1.79 26.55
C ALA A 160 14.65 0.84 25.42
N HIS A 161 13.67 0.28 24.68
CA HIS A 161 13.86 -0.69 23.60
C HIS A 161 13.42 -0.15 22.20
N GLY A 162 13.25 1.17 22.05
CA GLY A 162 12.86 1.78 20.78
C GLY A 162 14.05 1.89 19.80
N VAL A 163 13.76 1.77 18.49
CA VAL A 163 14.75 2.05 17.43
C VAL A 163 15.21 3.51 17.56
N PRO A 164 16.53 3.79 17.49
CA PRO A 164 17.03 5.15 17.48
C PRO A 164 16.38 5.96 16.35
N LEU A 165 16.04 7.22 16.63
CA LEU A 165 15.37 8.10 15.66
C LEU A 165 16.09 8.16 14.32
N LEU A 166 17.42 8.22 14.35
CA LEU A 166 18.26 8.24 13.14
C LEU A 166 18.12 6.96 12.30
N SER A 167 17.98 5.80 12.97
CA SER A 167 17.76 4.54 12.25
C SER A 167 16.39 4.49 11.61
N LEU A 168 15.36 4.97 12.30
CA LEU A 168 14.00 5.05 11.76
C LEU A 168 13.92 6.05 10.60
N GLU A 169 14.59 7.20 10.72
CA GLU A 169 14.72 8.16 9.64
C GLU A 169 15.42 7.53 8.43
N ARG A 170 16.54 6.82 8.63
CA ARG A 170 17.27 6.13 7.57
C ARG A 170 16.40 5.10 6.86
N LEU A 171 15.67 4.28 7.61
CA LEU A 171 14.74 3.29 7.05
C LEU A 171 13.65 3.98 6.21
N THR A 172 13.02 5.04 6.73
CA THR A 172 12.00 5.81 6.00
C THR A 172 12.51 6.22 4.62
N PHE A 173 13.73 6.78 4.56
CA PHE A 173 14.25 7.29 3.29
C PHE A 173 14.81 6.22 2.37
N ASN A 174 15.27 5.08 2.90
CA ASN A 174 15.60 3.93 2.06
C ASN A 174 14.37 3.43 1.30
N PHE A 175 13.20 3.39 1.96
CA PHE A 175 11.93 3.04 1.30
C PHE A 175 11.47 4.11 0.31
N VAL A 176 11.68 5.40 0.61
CA VAL A 176 11.38 6.48 -0.34
C VAL A 176 12.26 6.37 -1.58
N GLU A 177 13.57 6.16 -1.44
CA GLU A 177 14.50 6.04 -2.55
C GLU A 177 14.21 4.78 -3.39
N ALA A 178 13.97 3.64 -2.76
CA ALA A 178 13.57 2.42 -3.44
C ALA A 178 12.22 2.59 -4.19
N GLY A 179 11.23 3.17 -3.52
CA GLY A 179 9.93 3.47 -4.14
C GLY A 179 10.05 4.43 -5.32
N PHE A 180 10.92 5.43 -5.23
CA PHE A 180 11.18 6.37 -6.32
C PHE A 180 11.80 5.68 -7.55
N VAL A 181 12.76 4.78 -7.35
CA VAL A 181 13.34 3.99 -8.45
C VAL A 181 12.27 3.13 -9.12
N VAL A 182 11.47 2.40 -8.33
CA VAL A 182 10.42 1.53 -8.85
C VAL A 182 9.32 2.33 -9.56
N LEU A 183 8.92 3.49 -9.00
CA LEU A 183 7.97 4.40 -9.65
C LEU A 183 8.51 4.94 -10.97
N THR A 184 9.80 5.30 -11.03
CA THR A 184 10.44 5.75 -12.26
C THR A 184 10.40 4.66 -13.33
N LEU A 185 10.72 3.41 -12.97
CA LEU A 185 10.63 2.27 -13.88
C LEU A 185 9.19 2.04 -14.36
N ALA A 186 8.21 2.16 -13.46
CA ALA A 186 6.80 2.04 -13.82
C ALA A 186 6.37 3.13 -14.82
N ILE A 187 6.77 4.39 -14.58
CA ILE A 187 6.46 5.50 -15.51
C ILE A 187 7.13 5.29 -16.85
N VAL A 188 8.42 4.96 -16.88
CA VAL A 188 9.15 4.70 -18.12
C VAL A 188 8.52 3.56 -18.91
N LEU A 189 8.16 2.46 -18.23
CA LEU A 189 7.50 1.34 -18.89
C LEU A 189 6.10 1.72 -19.41
N GLY A 190 5.36 2.55 -18.68
CA GLY A 190 4.08 3.09 -19.13
C GLY A 190 4.21 3.96 -20.37
N LEU A 191 5.26 4.80 -20.45
CA LEU A 191 5.57 5.62 -21.64
C LEU A 191 5.87 4.77 -22.87
N VAL A 192 6.61 3.68 -22.71
CA VAL A 192 6.97 2.79 -23.82
C VAL A 192 5.77 2.03 -24.38
N GLN A 193 4.73 1.80 -23.55
CA GLN A 193 3.54 1.04 -23.94
C GLN A 193 2.42 1.89 -24.55
N THR A 194 2.51 3.21 -24.45
CA THR A 194 1.44 4.11 -24.87
C THR A 194 1.74 4.65 -26.26
N ASP A 195 0.93 4.28 -27.26
CA ASP A 195 1.04 4.79 -28.63
C ASP A 195 0.63 6.27 -28.71
N GLU A 196 -0.32 6.70 -27.87
CA GLU A 196 -0.76 8.09 -27.78
C GLU A 196 -0.72 8.58 -26.33
N TRP A 197 -0.03 9.69 -26.08
CA TRP A 197 0.09 10.31 -24.76
C TRP A 197 -1.19 11.07 -24.40
N HIS A 198 -1.83 10.64 -23.32
CA HIS A 198 -3.01 11.33 -22.79
C HIS A 198 -2.72 11.98 -21.44
N TRP A 199 -3.06 13.26 -21.33
CA TRP A 199 -2.97 14.01 -20.07
C TRP A 199 -4.22 13.76 -19.21
N ASP A 200 -4.40 12.54 -18.76
CA ASP A 200 -5.45 12.19 -17.82
C ASP A 200 -5.04 12.48 -16.36
N HIS A 201 -6.00 12.44 -15.46
CA HIS A 201 -5.77 12.72 -14.03
C HIS A 201 -4.75 11.76 -13.43
N LYS A 202 -4.75 10.50 -13.84
CA LYS A 202 -3.82 9.46 -13.39
C LYS A 202 -2.38 9.84 -13.77
N THR A 203 -2.16 10.22 -15.00
CA THR A 203 -0.85 10.64 -15.52
C THR A 203 -0.33 11.89 -14.80
N VAL A 204 -1.18 12.92 -14.70
CA VAL A 204 -0.80 14.20 -14.04
C VAL A 204 -0.46 13.97 -12.57
N LEU A 205 -1.29 13.22 -11.83
CA LEU A 205 -1.05 12.96 -10.40
C LEU A 205 0.15 12.03 -10.17
N SER A 206 0.38 11.06 -11.05
CA SER A 206 1.57 10.19 -10.97
C SER A 206 2.86 10.98 -11.19
N LEU A 207 2.89 11.86 -12.19
CA LEU A 207 4.04 12.74 -12.44
C LEU A 207 4.23 13.77 -11.32
N ALA A 208 3.16 14.33 -10.76
CA ALA A 208 3.24 15.23 -9.61
C ALA A 208 3.79 14.51 -8.37
N SER A 209 3.37 13.27 -8.12
CA SER A 209 3.93 12.42 -7.07
C SER A 209 5.41 12.15 -7.30
N TRP A 210 5.79 11.74 -8.51
CA TRP A 210 7.18 11.51 -8.90
C TRP A 210 8.04 12.76 -8.69
N ALA A 211 7.59 13.93 -9.16
CA ALA A 211 8.29 15.20 -8.98
C ALA A 211 8.44 15.57 -7.50
N THR A 212 7.41 15.30 -6.67
CA THR A 212 7.44 15.52 -5.23
C THR A 212 8.52 14.68 -4.56
N PHE A 213 8.60 13.38 -4.88
CA PHE A 213 9.63 12.52 -4.33
C PHE A 213 11.03 12.83 -4.87
N ALA A 214 11.16 13.19 -6.16
CA ALA A 214 12.41 13.67 -6.74
C ALA A 214 12.92 14.90 -5.99
N ALA A 215 12.06 15.91 -5.81
CA ALA A 215 12.39 17.12 -5.08
C ALA A 215 12.77 16.83 -3.62
N LEU A 216 12.04 15.95 -2.94
CA LEU A 216 12.36 15.53 -1.58
C LEU A 216 13.77 14.92 -1.50
N ILE A 217 14.11 13.99 -2.39
CA ILE A 217 15.42 13.31 -2.42
C ILE A 217 16.54 14.34 -2.67
N VAL A 218 16.35 15.22 -3.67
CA VAL A 218 17.33 16.25 -4.01
C VAL A 218 17.52 17.22 -2.85
N VAL A 219 16.44 17.80 -2.31
CA VAL A 219 16.53 18.79 -1.20
C VAL A 219 17.11 18.15 0.05
N ARG A 220 16.78 16.87 0.32
CA ARG A 220 17.39 16.14 1.44
C ARG A 220 18.90 15.97 1.27
N ARG A 221 19.35 15.61 0.08
CA ARG A 221 20.80 15.41 -0.21
C ARG A 221 21.58 16.71 -0.23
N THR A 222 20.99 17.80 -0.76
CA THR A 222 21.69 19.09 -0.94
C THR A 222 21.59 20.01 0.26
N ARG A 223 20.44 20.04 0.96
CA ARG A 223 20.15 20.95 2.07
C ARG A 223 20.00 20.27 3.42
N GLY A 224 20.15 18.93 3.47
CA GLY A 224 20.04 18.17 4.73
C GLY A 224 18.65 18.19 5.34
N LEU A 225 17.58 18.22 4.53
CA LEU A 225 16.20 18.25 4.99
C LEU A 225 15.90 17.03 5.88
N ARG A 226 15.41 17.24 7.11
CA ARG A 226 15.15 16.21 8.11
C ARG A 226 13.88 16.47 8.92
N GLY A 227 13.50 15.45 9.72
CA GLY A 227 12.41 15.54 10.68
C GLY A 227 11.07 15.85 10.01
N ARG A 228 10.22 16.61 10.72
CA ARG A 228 8.85 16.87 10.32
C ARG A 228 8.67 17.56 8.95
N GLN A 229 9.64 18.32 8.48
CA GLN A 229 9.56 18.89 7.13
C GLN A 229 9.69 17.79 6.07
N ALA A 230 10.62 16.87 6.26
CA ALA A 230 10.82 15.75 5.33
C ALA A 230 9.64 14.79 5.34
N THR A 231 9.06 14.44 6.50
CA THR A 231 7.87 13.57 6.59
C THR A 231 6.65 14.18 5.91
N ARG A 232 6.47 15.51 5.95
CA ARG A 232 5.39 16.19 5.20
C ARG A 232 5.48 15.98 3.69
N TRP A 233 6.69 15.99 3.12
CA TRP A 233 6.89 15.70 1.71
C TRP A 233 6.58 14.24 1.38
N VAL A 234 6.94 13.31 2.28
CA VAL A 234 6.58 11.89 2.14
C VAL A 234 5.06 11.73 2.08
N TYR A 235 4.32 12.37 3.00
CA TYR A 235 2.86 12.32 2.99
C TYR A 235 2.26 12.96 1.74
N ALA A 236 2.77 14.12 1.32
CA ALA A 236 2.27 14.81 0.12
C ALA A 236 2.44 13.94 -1.13
N GLY A 237 3.64 13.37 -1.34
CA GLY A 237 3.91 12.45 -2.46
C GLY A 237 3.03 11.21 -2.42
N ALA A 238 2.87 10.59 -1.23
CA ALA A 238 2.04 9.40 -1.07
C ALA A 238 0.54 9.69 -1.31
N VAL A 239 0.04 10.85 -0.88
CA VAL A 239 -1.35 11.27 -1.15
C VAL A 239 -1.57 11.49 -2.64
N LEU A 240 -0.66 12.18 -3.34
CA LEU A 240 -0.74 12.37 -4.78
C LEU A 240 -0.75 11.03 -5.50
N MET A 241 0.10 10.09 -5.09
CA MET A 241 0.14 8.75 -5.67
C MET A 241 -1.15 7.98 -5.38
N LEU A 242 -1.68 8.04 -4.14
CA LEU A 242 -2.96 7.41 -3.80
C LEU A 242 -4.10 7.94 -4.67
N LEU A 243 -4.15 9.25 -4.88
CA LEU A 243 -5.16 9.90 -5.72
C LEU A 243 -4.99 9.54 -7.20
N ALA A 244 -3.77 9.29 -7.68
CA ALA A 244 -3.50 8.95 -9.07
C ALA A 244 -4.25 7.69 -9.54
N TYR A 245 -4.30 6.65 -8.72
CA TYR A 245 -4.99 5.40 -9.08
C TYR A 245 -6.22 5.15 -8.21
N VAL A 246 -6.03 5.01 -6.89
CA VAL A 246 -7.11 4.65 -5.97
C VAL A 246 -8.21 5.72 -5.98
N GLY A 247 -7.81 7.01 -5.93
CA GLY A 247 -8.76 8.12 -5.95
C GLY A 247 -9.51 8.22 -7.28
N SER A 248 -8.80 8.15 -8.41
CA SER A 248 -9.43 8.21 -9.72
C SER A 248 -10.39 7.04 -9.95
N ARG A 249 -9.98 5.82 -9.62
CA ARG A 249 -10.84 4.64 -9.73
C ARG A 249 -12.03 4.69 -8.77
N PHE A 250 -11.84 5.14 -7.54
CA PHE A 250 -12.94 5.33 -6.60
C PHE A 250 -14.00 6.30 -7.14
N VAL A 251 -13.58 7.42 -7.73
CA VAL A 251 -14.52 8.38 -8.32
C VAL A 251 -15.29 7.74 -9.49
N PHE A 252 -14.62 7.01 -10.38
CA PHE A 252 -15.29 6.35 -11.51
C PHE A 252 -16.20 5.20 -11.06
N GLU A 253 -15.71 4.32 -10.20
CA GLU A 253 -16.44 3.10 -9.79
C GLU A 253 -17.58 3.39 -8.81
N VAL A 254 -17.43 4.35 -7.88
CA VAL A 254 -18.38 4.58 -6.80
C VAL A 254 -19.19 5.85 -7.01
N VAL A 255 -18.56 6.97 -7.36
CA VAL A 255 -19.26 8.28 -7.43
C VAL A 255 -19.98 8.43 -8.75
N LEU A 256 -19.34 8.14 -9.86
CA LEU A 256 -19.92 8.32 -11.18
C LEU A 256 -20.65 7.07 -11.67
N GLN A 257 -20.46 5.92 -11.04
CA GLN A 257 -20.99 4.61 -11.47
C GLN A 257 -20.79 4.37 -12.98
N ARG A 258 -19.74 4.96 -13.53
CA ARG A 258 -19.35 4.82 -14.93
C ARG A 258 -18.20 3.84 -14.99
N LEU A 259 -18.38 2.81 -15.80
CA LEU A 259 -17.28 1.95 -16.20
C LEU A 259 -16.25 2.82 -16.91
N PRO A 260 -14.98 2.85 -16.50
CA PRO A 260 -13.96 3.49 -17.31
C PRO A 260 -13.99 2.77 -18.67
N ALA A 261 -14.30 3.50 -19.74
CA ALA A 261 -14.13 3.02 -21.09
C ALA A 261 -12.74 2.41 -21.18
N GLY A 262 -12.67 1.13 -21.58
CA GLY A 262 -11.46 0.33 -21.56
C GLY A 262 -10.29 1.07 -22.19
N GLY A 263 -9.47 1.62 -21.36
CA GLY A 263 -8.24 2.28 -21.68
C GLY A 263 -7.15 1.57 -20.88
N ALA A 264 -6.35 0.86 -21.59
CA ALA A 264 -5.16 0.12 -21.21
C ALA A 264 -4.22 0.89 -20.29
#